data_ceb4b70504bd13ba4fae8cf4aff09834
#
_entry.id   ceb4b70504bd13ba4fae8cf4aff09834
#
_cell.length_a   1.000
_cell.length_b   1.000
_cell.length_c   1.000
_cell.angle_alpha   90.00
_cell.angle_beta   90.00
_cell.angle_gamma   90.00
#
_symmetry.space_group_name_H-M   'P 1'
#
loop_
_entity.id
_entity.type
_entity.pdbx_description
1 polymer ?
#
loop_
_entity_poly.entity_id
_entity_poly.type
_entity_poly.pdbx_seq_one_letter_code
_entity_poly.pdbx_strand_id
1 'polypeptide(L)' 'SKEVLEVRFGSDRNKEVAPKLADMCERMETLPDRLLMYTEDGEALLEKITHAGMHATTSLVRRSSLEDVFLRLTGRTLIE' A
#
# COMPACT_ATOMS: atom_id res chain seq x y z
N SER A 1 8.66 3.06 8.75
CA SER A 1 8.71 2.22 7.54
C SER A 1 9.65 2.81 6.53
N LYS A 2 10.47 2.01 5.92
CA LYS A 2 11.46 2.47 4.96
C LYS A 2 10.92 2.53 3.55
N GLU A 3 9.98 1.66 3.21
CA GLU A 3 9.51 1.54 1.84
C GLU A 3 8.00 1.57 1.77
N VAL A 4 7.51 1.89 0.58
CA VAL A 4 6.10 1.89 0.29
C VAL A 4 5.88 1.00 -0.91
N LEU A 5 4.94 0.08 -0.79
CA LEU A 5 4.50 -0.74 -1.91
C LEU A 5 3.19 -0.15 -2.42
N GLU A 6 3.19 0.35 -3.65
CA GLU A 6 1.97 0.82 -4.30
C GLU A 6 1.43 -0.31 -5.15
N VAL A 7 0.17 -0.67 -4.93
CA VAL A 7 -0.46 -1.71 -5.73
C VAL A 7 -1.80 -1.24 -6.23
N ARG A 8 -2.17 -1.71 -7.42
CA ARG A 8 -3.45 -1.42 -8.03
C ARG A 8 -4.09 -2.73 -8.45
N PHE A 9 -5.31 -2.94 -8.01
CA PHE A 9 -6.08 -4.14 -8.34
C PHE A 9 -7.31 -3.80 -9.18
N GLY A 10 -7.48 -2.53 -9.52
CA GLY A 10 -8.70 -2.05 -10.14
C GLY A 10 -9.58 -1.42 -9.07
N SER A 11 -10.38 -0.39 -9.47
CA SER A 11 -11.11 0.41 -8.50
C SER A 11 -11.99 -0.44 -7.58
N ASP A 12 -12.68 -1.42 -8.13
CA ASP A 12 -13.57 -2.23 -7.30
C ASP A 12 -12.81 -3.20 -6.45
N ARG A 13 -11.75 -3.77 -6.99
CA ARG A 13 -10.99 -4.78 -6.28
C ARG A 13 -10.12 -4.20 -5.19
N ASN A 14 -9.72 -2.95 -5.33
CA ASN A 14 -8.93 -2.31 -4.28
C ASN A 14 -9.67 -2.34 -2.94
N LYS A 15 -10.96 -2.02 -2.97
CA LYS A 15 -11.75 -2.04 -1.74
C LYS A 15 -11.93 -3.45 -1.21
N GLU A 16 -12.03 -4.40 -2.11
CA GLU A 16 -12.26 -5.78 -1.73
C GLU A 16 -11.05 -6.38 -1.03
N VAL A 17 -9.86 -6.09 -1.55
CA VAL A 17 -8.65 -6.69 -1.00
C VAL A 17 -8.03 -5.90 0.13
N ALA A 18 -8.39 -4.64 0.29
CA ALA A 18 -7.78 -3.78 1.31
C ALA A 18 -7.81 -4.40 2.71
N PRO A 19 -8.95 -4.90 3.20
CA PRO A 19 -8.96 -5.49 4.54
C PRO A 19 -8.04 -6.69 4.67
N LYS A 20 -7.88 -7.45 3.59
CA LYS A 20 -7.00 -8.62 3.62
C LYS A 20 -5.54 -8.21 3.67
N LEU A 21 -5.20 -7.12 2.99
CA LEU A 21 -3.83 -6.67 2.91
C LEU A 21 -3.41 -5.86 4.14
N ALA A 22 -4.36 -5.27 4.83
CA ALA A 22 -4.05 -4.40 5.96
C ALA A 22 -3.25 -5.12 7.04
N ASP A 23 -3.48 -6.42 7.20
CA ASP A 23 -2.77 -7.19 8.21
C ASP A 23 -1.37 -7.59 7.79
N MET A 24 -1.02 -7.36 6.53
CA MET A 24 0.26 -7.80 5.98
C MET A 24 1.32 -6.70 5.99
N CYS A 25 0.95 -5.49 6.33
CA CYS A 25 1.87 -4.37 6.35
C CYS A 25 1.74 -3.60 7.66
N GLU A 26 2.70 -2.69 7.90
CA GLU A 26 2.68 -1.91 9.13
C GLU A 26 1.53 -0.92 9.11
N ARG A 27 1.28 -0.33 7.96
CA ARG A 27 0.22 0.64 7.81
C ARG A 27 -0.19 0.69 6.35
N MET A 28 -1.44 0.99 6.09
CA MET A 28 -1.93 1.10 4.73
C MET A 28 -2.78 2.34 4.57
N GLU A 29 -2.60 3.01 3.42
CA GLU A 29 -3.44 4.11 3.01
C GLU A 29 -4.22 3.69 1.78
N THR A 30 -5.52 3.90 1.79
CA THR A 30 -6.37 3.55 0.68
C THR A 30 -6.68 4.78 -0.13
N LEU A 31 -6.21 4.82 -1.37
CA LEU A 31 -6.49 5.90 -2.30
C LEU A 31 -7.54 5.43 -3.30
N PRO A 32 -8.18 6.36 -4.02
CA PRO A 32 -9.25 5.96 -4.94
C PRO A 32 -8.80 4.95 -6.00
N ASP A 33 -7.55 5.03 -6.44
CA ASP A 33 -7.08 4.17 -7.53
C ASP A 33 -5.97 3.22 -7.14
N ARG A 34 -5.51 3.25 -5.89
CA ARG A 34 -4.38 2.42 -5.49
C ARG A 34 -4.35 2.26 -3.99
N LEU A 35 -3.50 1.34 -3.54
CA LEU A 35 -3.24 1.13 -2.13
C LEU A 35 -1.78 1.40 -1.87
N LEU A 36 -1.48 2.12 -0.80
CA LEU A 36 -0.12 2.38 -0.36
C LEU A 36 0.11 1.55 0.90
N MET A 37 1.08 0.65 0.84
CA MET A 37 1.36 -0.24 1.96
C MET A 37 2.76 0.07 2.48
N TYR A 38 2.83 0.50 3.72
CA TYR A 38 4.09 0.91 4.35
C TYR A 38 4.73 -0.29 5.00
N THR A 39 5.98 -0.55 4.67
CA THR A 39 6.67 -1.75 5.11
C THR A 39 8.18 -1.51 5.15
N GLU A 40 8.90 -2.41 5.78
CA GLU A 40 10.36 -2.35 5.78
C GLU A 40 10.93 -2.93 4.49
N ASP A 41 10.24 -3.86 3.85
CA ASP A 41 10.72 -4.51 2.64
C ASP A 41 9.55 -4.70 1.68
N GLY A 42 9.46 -3.80 0.69
CA GLY A 42 8.34 -3.82 -0.24
C GLY A 42 8.31 -5.03 -1.14
N GLU A 43 9.49 -5.54 -1.53
CA GLU A 43 9.54 -6.70 -2.41
C GLU A 43 9.08 -7.96 -1.69
N ALA A 44 9.50 -8.12 -0.44
CA ALA A 44 9.05 -9.25 0.35
C ALA A 44 7.55 -9.21 0.57
N LEU A 45 7.00 -8.00 0.78
CA LEU A 45 5.58 -7.84 0.94
C LEU A 45 4.84 -8.21 -0.33
N LEU A 46 5.37 -7.78 -1.47
CA LEU A 46 4.74 -8.10 -2.75
C LEU A 46 4.72 -9.61 -2.98
N GLU A 47 5.79 -10.30 -2.61
CA GLU A 47 5.83 -11.75 -2.70
C GLU A 47 4.76 -12.40 -1.85
N LYS A 48 4.59 -11.91 -0.63
CA LYS A 48 3.55 -12.45 0.25
C LYS A 48 2.17 -12.28 -0.35
N ILE A 49 1.91 -11.11 -0.93
CA ILE A 49 0.63 -10.84 -1.56
C ILE A 49 0.39 -11.81 -2.71
N THR A 50 1.39 -12.00 -3.54
CA THR A 50 1.29 -12.90 -4.67
C THR A 50 1.06 -14.34 -4.22
N HIS A 51 1.80 -14.77 -3.20
CA HIS A 51 1.64 -16.12 -2.66
C HIS A 51 0.26 -16.33 -2.04
N ALA A 52 -0.35 -15.27 -1.56
CA ALA A 52 -1.70 -15.36 -1.01
C ALA A 52 -2.78 -15.40 -2.08
N GLY A 53 -2.36 -15.37 -3.35
CA GLY A 53 -3.32 -15.45 -4.46
C GLY A 53 -3.85 -14.13 -4.93
N MET A 54 -3.31 -13.02 -4.45
CA MET A 54 -3.76 -11.71 -4.87
C MET A 54 -2.74 -11.13 -5.84
N HIS A 55 -3.19 -10.91 -7.07
CA HIS A 55 -2.29 -10.44 -8.13
C HIS A 55 -2.67 -9.02 -8.52
N ALA A 56 -1.81 -8.07 -8.22
CA ALA A 56 -2.04 -6.67 -8.56
C ALA A 56 -1.87 -6.46 -10.06
N THR A 57 -2.68 -5.57 -10.61
CA THR A 57 -2.54 -5.17 -12.00
C THR A 57 -1.21 -4.46 -12.21
N THR A 58 -0.86 -3.58 -11.28
CA THR A 58 0.46 -2.93 -11.28
C THR A 58 0.97 -2.87 -9.86
N SER A 59 2.28 -2.84 -9.72
CA SER A 59 2.92 -2.72 -8.42
C SER A 59 4.19 -1.92 -8.57
N LEU A 60 4.54 -1.18 -7.51
CA LEU A 60 5.74 -0.36 -7.49
C LEU A 60 6.26 -0.29 -6.07
N VAL A 61 7.54 -0.62 -5.91
CA VAL A 61 8.21 -0.50 -4.62
C VAL A 61 9.07 0.75 -4.68
N ARG A 62 8.93 1.61 -3.68
CA ARG A 62 9.76 2.82 -3.62
C ARG A 62 10.03 3.18 -2.17
N ARG A 63 10.97 4.08 -1.97
CA ARG A 63 11.24 4.56 -0.63
C ARG A 63 10.16 5.52 -0.20
N SER A 64 9.91 5.56 1.11
CA SER A 64 8.96 6.51 1.66
C SER A 64 9.47 7.92 1.39
N SER A 65 8.58 8.78 0.93
CA SER A 65 8.89 10.18 0.76
C SER A 65 8.43 10.94 1.99
N LEU A 66 8.79 12.21 2.05
CA LEU A 66 8.33 13.08 3.12
C LEU A 66 6.82 13.17 3.13
N GLU A 67 6.25 13.19 1.95
CA GLU A 67 4.79 13.25 1.82
C GLU A 67 4.13 12.02 2.41
N ASP A 68 4.70 10.84 2.15
CA ASP A 68 4.18 9.60 2.70
C ASP A 68 4.24 9.60 4.22
N VAL A 69 5.33 10.12 4.76
CA VAL A 69 5.47 10.21 6.21
C VAL A 69 4.39 11.09 6.80
N PHE A 70 4.08 12.18 6.13
CA PHE A 70 3.01 13.06 6.57
C PHE A 70 1.67 12.37 6.56
N LEU A 71 1.36 11.64 5.51
CA LEU A 71 0.11 10.91 5.43
C LEU A 71 0.01 9.91 6.58
N ARG A 72 1.12 9.25 6.88
CA ARG A 72 1.14 8.28 7.95
C ARG A 72 0.86 8.91 9.31
N LEU A 73 1.43 10.08 9.54
CA LEU A 73 1.28 10.75 10.83
C LEU A 73 -0.10 11.37 11.01
N THR A 74 -0.63 11.97 9.97
CA THR A 74 -1.90 12.68 10.06
C THR A 74 -3.10 11.82 9.67
N GLY A 75 -2.88 10.80 8.86
CA GLY A 75 -3.96 9.96 8.39
C GLY A 75 -4.77 10.58 7.28
N ARG A 76 -4.27 11.66 6.68
CA ARG A 76 -4.97 12.33 5.59
C ARG A 76 -4.00 13.21 4.85
N THR A 77 -4.47 13.76 3.73
CA THR A 77 -3.61 14.62 2.93
C THR A 77 -3.28 15.90 3.66
N LEU A 78 -2.27 16.57 3.18
CA LEU A 78 -1.83 17.81 3.77
C LEU A 78 -2.59 19.00 3.32
N ILE A 79 -3.53 18.83 2.48
CA ILE A 79 -4.25 19.95 1.98
C ILE A 79 -5.26 20.37 2.96
N GLU A 80 -5.25 21.52 3.26
CA GLU A 80 -6.31 21.89 4.09
C GLU A 80 -6.39 23.14 4.26
#